data_9d6501c8c6bb3efd2dac90f57be0b818
#
_entry.id   9d6501c8c6bb3efd2dac90f57be0b818
#
_cell.length_a   1.000
_cell.length_b   1.000
_cell.length_c   1.000
_cell.angle_alpha   90.00
_cell.angle_beta   90.00
_cell.angle_gamma   90.00
#
_symmetry.space_group_name_H-M   'P 1'
#
loop_
_entity.id
_entity.type
_entity.pdbx_description
1 polymer ?
#
loop_
_entity_poly.entity_id
_entity_poly.type
_entity_poly.pdbx_seq_one_letter_code
_entity_poly.pdbx_strand_id
1 'polypeptide(L)'
;KTISLTDDDKSYLNKLLTQSTLEIRVYQRARILLLKSEGASNKAIADKLDIGISVVKRCLNKFKENGVEASLRDNKGRGRKAEITDDDITWVISKACQKPKDYGYSAEFWYPMSFRKFINSIAETEGHPRMATVAETTLRKILSNARIKPFQVSYYCERRDPEFDAKMHDVLVIYKQIEMQFDKDGKLIPFEKDAVHTLSYDEKPGIQAIATTGEDHPPIPNTDKSNGYQRDYEYVRLGTLSLLAAIDLLSGEAIPLVSETHKSSDFVTFLKKLDEKYPKSDMIRIILDNHSAHTSKETQEYLNTVSGRFEFVFTPKHGSWLNMIEGFFSKMTKQMLGGIRVESKKELEDRIYRYFDEINKEPVPYKWTYKMDTIDLSQEDIDSIVYEVVNEKAASAENKNKKAPKTISRKRKSIQN
;
A
#
# COMPACT_ATOMS: atom_id res chain seq x y z
N LYS A 1 49.78 41.07 -3.51
CA LYS A 1 48.72 41.65 -2.68
C LYS A 1 47.92 40.50 -2.08
N THR A 2 47.69 40.55 -0.76
CA THR A 2 46.81 39.64 -0.02
C THR A 2 45.32 39.96 -0.30
N ILE A 3 44.44 39.00 -0.04
CA ILE A 3 42.97 39.26 0.01
C ILE A 3 42.56 39.34 1.48
N SER A 4 41.52 40.10 1.77
CA SER A 4 40.91 40.16 3.09
C SER A 4 39.70 39.24 3.10
N LEU A 5 39.66 38.27 4.02
CA LEU A 5 38.54 37.42 4.35
C LEU A 5 38.04 37.81 5.73
N THR A 6 36.73 37.89 5.92
CA THR A 6 36.14 38.06 7.24
C THR A 6 36.34 36.80 8.08
N ASP A 7 36.19 36.91 9.41
CA ASP A 7 36.32 35.72 10.28
C ASP A 7 35.17 34.71 10.01
N ASP A 8 34.01 35.18 9.60
CA ASP A 8 32.90 34.32 9.14
C ASP A 8 33.24 33.60 7.84
N ASP A 9 33.90 34.28 6.86
CA ASP A 9 34.35 33.65 5.61
C ASP A 9 35.39 32.54 5.90
N LYS A 10 36.33 32.79 6.81
CA LYS A 10 37.36 31.80 7.19
C LYS A 10 36.72 30.61 7.90
N SER A 11 35.78 30.86 8.80
CA SER A 11 35.05 29.82 9.51
C SER A 11 34.22 28.96 8.52
N TYR A 12 33.52 29.60 7.61
CA TYR A 12 32.78 28.93 6.54
C TYR A 12 33.67 28.04 5.65
N LEU A 13 34.76 28.59 5.15
CA LEU A 13 35.72 27.86 4.30
C LEU A 13 36.34 26.68 5.04
N ASN A 14 36.73 26.82 6.31
CA ASN A 14 37.28 25.74 7.12
C ASN A 14 36.23 24.65 7.37
N LYS A 15 35.01 25.01 7.72
CA LYS A 15 33.90 24.06 7.88
C LYS A 15 33.61 23.31 6.59
N LEU A 16 33.69 23.98 5.44
CA LEU A 16 33.48 23.35 4.14
C LEU A 16 34.60 22.29 3.87
N LEU A 17 35.83 22.57 4.23
CA LEU A 17 36.96 21.66 4.03
C LEU A 17 36.90 20.39 4.91
N THR A 18 36.08 20.33 5.96
CA THR A 18 35.93 19.14 6.79
C THR A 18 34.90 18.16 6.22
N GLN A 19 34.21 18.50 5.15
CA GLN A 19 33.20 17.61 4.53
C GLN A 19 33.87 16.47 3.75
N SER A 20 33.55 15.24 4.04
CA SER A 20 34.12 14.03 3.41
C SER A 20 33.75 13.85 1.92
N THR A 21 32.68 14.52 1.44
CA THR A 21 32.12 14.39 0.07
C THR A 21 32.25 15.68 -0.74
N LEU A 22 33.25 16.50 -0.45
CA LEU A 22 33.44 17.79 -1.13
C LEU A 22 34.00 17.60 -2.55
N GLU A 23 33.42 18.29 -3.54
CA GLU A 23 33.94 18.31 -4.91
C GLU A 23 35.38 18.85 -4.93
N ILE A 24 36.30 18.19 -5.63
CA ILE A 24 37.72 18.57 -5.73
C ILE A 24 37.88 20.04 -6.13
N ARG A 25 37.07 20.52 -7.06
CA ARG A 25 37.15 21.92 -7.52
C ARG A 25 36.77 22.91 -6.42
N VAL A 26 35.79 22.60 -5.62
CA VAL A 26 35.33 23.44 -4.50
C VAL A 26 36.40 23.42 -3.41
N TYR A 27 36.96 22.25 -3.11
CA TYR A 27 38.11 22.11 -2.19
C TYR A 27 39.29 22.97 -2.62
N GLN A 28 39.72 22.85 -3.87
CA GLN A 28 40.85 23.62 -4.40
C GLN A 28 40.60 25.13 -4.30
N ARG A 29 39.41 25.59 -4.64
CA ARG A 29 39.04 27.03 -4.59
C ARG A 29 39.02 27.56 -3.15
N ALA A 30 38.45 26.80 -2.21
CA ALA A 30 38.46 27.15 -0.79
C ALA A 30 39.91 27.26 -0.27
N ARG A 31 40.79 26.31 -0.62
CA ARG A 31 42.22 26.35 -0.25
C ARG A 31 42.96 27.52 -0.88
N ILE A 32 42.64 27.91 -2.13
CA ILE A 32 43.22 29.10 -2.79
C ILE A 32 42.87 30.36 -1.98
N LEU A 33 41.64 30.55 -1.56
CA LEU A 33 41.19 31.71 -0.81
C LEU A 33 41.91 31.79 0.56
N LEU A 34 41.96 30.70 1.30
CA LEU A 34 42.60 30.65 2.61
C LEU A 34 44.10 30.93 2.52
N LEU A 35 44.82 30.25 1.65
CA LEU A 35 46.24 30.45 1.45
C LEU A 35 46.56 31.87 0.97
N LYS A 36 45.69 32.46 0.16
CA LYS A 36 45.88 33.86 -0.30
C LYS A 36 45.63 34.86 0.80
N SER A 37 44.71 34.60 1.71
CA SER A 37 44.50 35.45 2.89
C SER A 37 45.65 35.40 3.88
N GLU A 38 46.37 34.27 3.94
CA GLU A 38 47.60 34.07 4.71
C GLU A 38 48.84 34.72 4.08
N GLY A 39 48.73 35.33 2.92
CA GLY A 39 49.80 36.06 2.26
C GLY A 39 50.56 35.28 1.21
N ALA A 40 50.20 34.03 0.92
CA ALA A 40 50.91 33.23 -0.06
C ALA A 40 50.90 33.82 -1.48
N SER A 41 52.02 33.68 -2.22
CA SER A 41 52.10 34.08 -3.62
C SER A 41 51.27 33.19 -4.52
N ASN A 42 50.78 33.71 -5.65
CA ASN A 42 49.97 32.90 -6.58
C ASN A 42 50.77 31.66 -7.12
N LYS A 43 52.10 31.79 -7.25
CA LYS A 43 52.94 30.66 -7.65
C LYS A 43 53.01 29.62 -6.55
N ALA A 44 53.29 30.04 -5.30
CA ALA A 44 53.35 29.13 -4.16
C ALA A 44 51.99 28.38 -3.92
N ILE A 45 50.85 29.07 -4.16
CA ILE A 45 49.53 28.43 -4.08
C ILE A 45 49.36 27.40 -5.20
N ALA A 46 49.75 27.72 -6.42
CA ALA A 46 49.67 26.84 -7.57
C ALA A 46 50.50 25.56 -7.34
N ASP A 47 51.78 25.73 -6.90
CA ASP A 47 52.67 24.64 -6.60
C ASP A 47 52.17 23.77 -5.44
N LYS A 48 51.65 24.38 -4.36
CA LYS A 48 51.14 23.67 -3.18
C LYS A 48 49.87 22.83 -3.46
N LEU A 49 49.05 23.27 -4.40
CA LEU A 49 47.79 22.60 -4.72
C LEU A 49 47.86 21.78 -6.00
N ASP A 50 48.99 21.72 -6.65
CA ASP A 50 49.26 21.06 -7.94
C ASP A 50 48.24 21.49 -9.03
N ILE A 51 48.11 22.82 -9.20
CA ILE A 51 47.20 23.43 -10.17
C ILE A 51 47.88 24.54 -10.98
N GLY A 52 47.32 24.84 -12.14
CA GLY A 52 47.85 25.94 -12.95
C GLY A 52 47.64 27.33 -12.32
N ILE A 53 48.63 28.21 -12.44
CA ILE A 53 48.54 29.61 -11.94
C ILE A 53 47.33 30.34 -12.51
N SER A 54 46.88 29.99 -13.72
CA SER A 54 45.66 30.54 -14.35
C SER A 54 44.37 30.20 -13.56
N VAL A 55 44.33 29.03 -12.91
CA VAL A 55 43.21 28.62 -12.05
C VAL A 55 43.17 29.48 -10.80
N VAL A 56 44.36 29.70 -10.16
CA VAL A 56 44.49 30.56 -8.99
C VAL A 56 44.03 31.98 -9.31
N LYS A 57 44.54 32.56 -10.40
CA LYS A 57 44.15 33.92 -10.83
C LYS A 57 42.66 34.06 -11.10
N ARG A 58 42.08 33.08 -11.78
CA ARG A 58 40.64 33.05 -12.08
C ARG A 58 39.78 32.98 -10.82
N CYS A 59 40.15 32.15 -9.85
CA CYS A 59 39.48 32.05 -8.57
C CYS A 59 39.49 33.39 -7.81
N LEU A 60 40.70 34.01 -7.73
CA LEU A 60 40.88 35.27 -7.04
C LEU A 60 40.17 36.45 -7.72
N ASN A 61 40.12 36.49 -9.05
CA ASN A 61 39.34 37.50 -9.77
C ASN A 61 37.85 37.33 -9.48
N LYS A 62 37.36 36.10 -9.53
CA LYS A 62 35.95 35.82 -9.24
C LYS A 62 35.59 36.16 -7.79
N PHE A 63 36.47 35.92 -6.84
CA PHE A 63 36.29 36.35 -5.45
C PHE A 63 36.16 37.88 -5.32
N LYS A 64 37.03 38.64 -6.02
CA LYS A 64 36.98 40.11 -6.00
C LYS A 64 35.69 40.69 -6.57
N GLU A 65 35.12 40.03 -7.58
CA GLU A 65 33.91 40.48 -8.26
C GLU A 65 32.64 40.07 -7.53
N ASN A 66 32.60 38.86 -6.99
CA ASN A 66 31.34 38.23 -6.57
C ASN A 66 31.40 37.57 -5.18
N GLY A 67 32.49 37.75 -4.40
CA GLY A 67 32.62 37.20 -3.05
C GLY A 67 32.97 35.72 -2.97
N VAL A 68 32.96 35.18 -1.74
CA VAL A 68 33.38 33.82 -1.42
C VAL A 68 32.52 32.78 -2.10
N GLU A 69 31.23 32.79 -1.87
CA GLU A 69 30.31 31.74 -2.33
C GLU A 69 30.30 31.59 -3.85
N ALA A 70 30.25 32.70 -4.57
CA ALA A 70 30.29 32.69 -6.03
C ALA A 70 31.61 32.18 -6.57
N SER A 71 32.76 32.45 -5.88
CA SER A 71 34.06 31.99 -6.30
C SER A 71 34.29 30.48 -6.19
N LEU A 72 33.53 29.80 -5.30
CA LEU A 72 33.59 28.36 -5.11
C LEU A 72 32.89 27.57 -6.23
N ARG A 73 31.89 28.15 -6.88
CA ARG A 73 31.10 27.49 -7.91
C ARG A 73 31.50 27.90 -9.33
N ASP A 74 31.23 27.05 -10.30
CA ASP A 74 31.38 27.43 -11.71
C ASP A 74 30.23 28.37 -12.14
N ASN A 75 30.51 29.25 -13.12
CA ASN A 75 29.46 30.10 -13.68
C ASN A 75 28.45 29.23 -14.41
N LYS A 76 27.18 29.47 -14.12
CA LYS A 76 26.06 28.85 -14.88
C LYS A 76 26.13 29.33 -16.35
N GLY A 77 25.84 28.43 -17.28
CA GLY A 77 25.58 28.86 -18.67
C GLY A 77 26.69 28.67 -19.70
N ARG A 78 27.73 27.86 -19.41
CA ARG A 78 28.77 27.50 -20.42
C ARG A 78 28.39 26.40 -21.40
N GLY A 79 27.18 25.82 -21.27
CA GLY A 79 26.70 24.80 -22.19
C GLY A 79 26.00 25.41 -23.42
N ARG A 80 25.76 24.56 -24.43
CA ARG A 80 24.87 24.89 -25.57
C ARG A 80 23.52 25.35 -25.00
N LYS A 81 23.01 26.49 -25.46
CA LYS A 81 21.66 26.96 -25.07
C LYS A 81 20.64 25.87 -25.38
N ALA A 82 19.72 25.65 -24.45
CA ALA A 82 18.63 24.72 -24.67
C ALA A 82 17.83 25.20 -25.89
N GLU A 83 17.70 24.35 -26.89
CA GLU A 83 16.92 24.66 -28.10
C GLU A 83 15.42 24.50 -27.83
N ILE A 84 15.06 23.67 -26.86
CA ILE A 84 13.69 23.44 -26.40
C ILE A 84 13.31 24.53 -25.40
N THR A 85 12.23 25.22 -25.68
CA THR A 85 11.74 26.34 -24.86
C THR A 85 10.86 25.83 -23.73
N ASP A 86 10.60 26.66 -22.72
CA ASP A 86 9.65 26.34 -21.65
C ASP A 86 8.21 26.16 -22.19
N ASP A 87 7.87 26.86 -23.28
CA ASP A 87 6.60 26.70 -23.98
C ASP A 87 6.48 25.30 -24.62
N ASP A 88 7.53 24.83 -25.32
CA ASP A 88 7.58 23.48 -25.86
C ASP A 88 7.41 22.41 -24.75
N ILE A 89 8.06 22.63 -23.61
CA ILE A 89 7.95 21.75 -22.43
C ILE A 89 6.52 21.71 -21.89
N THR A 90 5.91 22.87 -21.72
CA THR A 90 4.54 22.99 -21.22
C THR A 90 3.54 22.34 -22.15
N TRP A 91 3.70 22.53 -23.44
CA TRP A 91 2.91 21.92 -24.48
C TRP A 91 3.01 20.38 -24.45
N VAL A 92 4.23 19.82 -24.39
CA VAL A 92 4.44 18.37 -24.26
C VAL A 92 3.76 17.81 -23.02
N ILE A 93 3.89 18.49 -21.87
CA ILE A 93 3.25 18.09 -20.63
C ILE A 93 1.73 18.08 -20.76
N SER A 94 1.15 19.13 -21.36
CA SER A 94 -0.29 19.21 -21.63
C SER A 94 -0.78 18.04 -22.46
N LYS A 95 -0.07 17.69 -23.55
CA LYS A 95 -0.42 16.54 -24.40
C LYS A 95 -0.27 15.19 -23.67
N ALA A 96 0.72 15.05 -22.80
CA ALA A 96 0.92 13.85 -22.00
C ALA A 96 -0.19 13.60 -20.97
N CYS A 97 -0.87 14.65 -20.51
CA CYS A 97 -2.00 14.57 -19.58
C CYS A 97 -3.34 14.21 -20.27
N GLN A 98 -3.38 14.20 -21.60
CA GLN A 98 -4.58 13.86 -22.36
C GLN A 98 -4.51 12.39 -22.80
N LYS A 99 -5.67 11.80 -23.07
CA LYS A 99 -5.73 10.38 -23.44
C LYS A 99 -5.47 10.16 -24.93
N PRO A 100 -4.74 9.08 -25.34
CA PRO A 100 -4.54 8.75 -26.73
C PRO A 100 -5.83 8.63 -27.54
N LYS A 101 -6.88 8.10 -26.96
CA LYS A 101 -8.19 7.94 -27.60
C LYS A 101 -8.81 9.26 -28.07
N ASP A 102 -8.53 10.36 -27.36
CA ASP A 102 -9.05 11.68 -27.72
C ASP A 102 -8.43 12.20 -29.05
N TYR A 103 -7.36 11.54 -29.51
CA TYR A 103 -6.65 11.77 -30.76
C TYR A 103 -6.82 10.64 -31.77
N GLY A 104 -7.80 9.76 -31.57
CA GLY A 104 -8.11 8.67 -32.51
C GLY A 104 -7.24 7.41 -32.38
N TYR A 105 -6.44 7.30 -31.33
CA TYR A 105 -5.68 6.08 -31.03
C TYR A 105 -6.55 5.07 -30.27
N SER A 106 -6.28 3.77 -30.48
CA SER A 106 -6.97 2.69 -29.78
C SER A 106 -6.50 2.51 -28.31
N ALA A 107 -5.35 3.06 -27.97
CA ALA A 107 -4.75 2.93 -26.64
C ALA A 107 -5.43 3.85 -25.61
N GLU A 108 -5.54 3.39 -24.35
CA GLU A 108 -6.07 4.19 -23.24
C GLU A 108 -4.97 5.08 -22.61
N PHE A 109 -3.70 4.67 -22.70
CA PHE A 109 -2.55 5.37 -22.10
C PHE A 109 -1.41 5.53 -23.10
N TRP A 110 -0.63 6.62 -22.91
CA TRP A 110 0.53 6.90 -23.76
C TRP A 110 1.72 5.99 -23.37
N TYR A 111 2.15 5.14 -24.29
CA TYR A 111 3.46 4.49 -24.21
C TYR A 111 4.54 5.37 -24.84
N PRO A 112 5.80 5.30 -24.38
CA PRO A 112 6.85 6.23 -24.80
C PRO A 112 7.02 6.37 -26.32
N MET A 113 7.00 5.26 -27.04
CA MET A 113 7.14 5.26 -28.50
C MET A 113 5.92 5.85 -29.22
N SER A 114 4.70 5.50 -28.79
CA SER A 114 3.48 6.04 -29.39
C SER A 114 3.33 7.52 -29.09
N PHE A 115 3.65 7.95 -27.88
CA PHE A 115 3.65 9.35 -27.50
C PHE A 115 4.64 10.16 -28.32
N ARG A 116 5.89 9.66 -28.54
CA ARG A 116 6.86 10.32 -29.43
C ARG A 116 6.31 10.47 -30.83
N LYS A 117 5.76 9.41 -31.44
CA LYS A 117 5.18 9.46 -32.79
C LYS A 117 4.07 10.50 -32.89
N PHE A 118 3.20 10.55 -31.87
CA PHE A 118 2.12 11.52 -31.78
C PHE A 118 2.67 12.94 -31.70
N ILE A 119 3.56 13.24 -30.76
CA ILE A 119 4.17 14.56 -30.59
C ILE A 119 4.83 15.01 -31.91
N ASN A 120 5.64 14.14 -32.51
CA ASN A 120 6.33 14.48 -33.77
C ASN A 120 5.34 14.77 -34.92
N SER A 121 4.18 14.11 -34.97
CA SER A 121 3.19 14.29 -36.02
C SER A 121 2.39 15.58 -35.93
N ILE A 122 2.17 16.12 -34.74
CA ILE A 122 1.34 17.33 -34.53
C ILE A 122 2.15 18.59 -34.27
N ALA A 123 3.44 18.45 -33.98
CA ALA A 123 4.28 19.54 -33.49
C ALA A 123 4.33 20.76 -34.43
N GLU A 124 4.48 20.53 -35.73
CA GLU A 124 4.54 21.63 -36.71
C GLU A 124 3.20 22.37 -36.82
N THR A 125 2.10 21.64 -36.85
CA THR A 125 0.76 22.20 -36.99
C THR A 125 0.30 22.97 -35.75
N GLU A 126 0.84 22.61 -34.59
CA GLU A 126 0.51 23.27 -33.31
C GLU A 126 1.55 24.34 -32.91
N GLY A 127 2.50 24.69 -33.77
CA GLY A 127 3.43 25.79 -33.52
C GLY A 127 4.70 25.44 -32.77
N HIS A 128 5.02 24.14 -32.63
CA HIS A 128 6.18 23.61 -31.94
C HIS A 128 7.15 22.85 -32.89
N PRO A 129 7.65 23.45 -33.97
CA PRO A 129 8.39 22.73 -35.00
C PRO A 129 9.64 21.99 -34.52
N ARG A 130 10.21 22.44 -33.39
CA ARG A 130 11.36 21.77 -32.78
C ARG A 130 11.03 20.40 -32.20
N MET A 131 9.74 20.16 -31.89
CA MET A 131 9.26 18.89 -31.35
C MET A 131 8.98 17.86 -32.45
N ALA A 132 8.93 18.26 -33.74
CA ALA A 132 8.67 17.37 -34.87
C ALA A 132 9.73 16.25 -35.02
N THR A 133 10.94 16.48 -34.52
CA THR A 133 12.07 15.51 -34.58
C THR A 133 12.60 15.13 -33.20
N VAL A 134 11.83 15.41 -32.14
CA VAL A 134 12.29 15.16 -30.78
C VAL A 134 12.52 13.67 -30.52
N ALA A 135 13.63 13.35 -29.85
CA ALA A 135 13.94 11.99 -29.45
C ALA A 135 13.10 11.55 -28.23
N GLU A 136 12.81 10.26 -28.14
CA GLU A 136 12.09 9.67 -27.00
C GLU A 136 12.76 9.95 -25.67
N THR A 137 14.10 9.89 -25.62
CA THR A 137 14.89 10.19 -24.42
C THR A 137 14.67 11.60 -23.90
N THR A 138 14.51 12.57 -24.80
CA THR A 138 14.21 13.96 -24.44
C THR A 138 12.80 14.09 -23.85
N LEU A 139 11.79 13.46 -24.47
CA LEU A 139 10.43 13.43 -23.95
C LEU A 139 10.38 12.75 -22.56
N ARG A 140 11.07 11.61 -22.39
CA ARG A 140 11.19 10.94 -21.09
C ARG A 140 11.81 11.87 -20.03
N LYS A 141 12.83 12.66 -20.40
CA LYS A 141 13.46 13.62 -19.50
C LYS A 141 12.50 14.75 -19.11
N ILE A 142 11.74 15.29 -20.08
CA ILE A 142 10.72 16.33 -19.82
C ILE A 142 9.67 15.79 -18.85
N LEU A 143 9.09 14.62 -19.11
CA LEU A 143 8.07 14.01 -18.25
C LEU A 143 8.61 13.65 -16.86
N SER A 144 9.84 13.15 -16.79
CA SER A 144 10.51 12.84 -15.50
C SER A 144 10.74 14.08 -14.66
N ASN A 145 11.20 15.18 -15.26
CA ASN A 145 11.38 16.45 -14.57
C ASN A 145 10.05 17.02 -14.04
N ALA A 146 8.97 16.83 -14.79
CA ALA A 146 7.61 17.19 -14.41
C ALA A 146 6.97 16.16 -13.46
N ARG A 147 7.64 15.04 -13.14
CA ARG A 147 7.14 13.92 -12.33
C ARG A 147 5.86 13.28 -12.86
N ILE A 148 5.70 13.25 -14.19
CA ILE A 148 4.54 12.68 -14.87
C ILE A 148 4.89 11.33 -15.50
N LYS A 149 4.01 10.35 -15.32
CA LYS A 149 4.14 9.00 -15.87
C LYS A 149 2.84 8.60 -16.60
N PRO A 150 2.59 9.07 -17.82
CA PRO A 150 1.32 8.89 -18.52
C PRO A 150 1.00 7.44 -18.91
N PHE A 151 1.96 6.53 -18.75
CA PHE A 151 1.84 5.09 -18.97
C PHE A 151 1.57 4.29 -17.69
N GLN A 152 1.59 4.95 -16.52
CA GLN A 152 1.39 4.30 -15.23
C GLN A 152 -0.01 4.62 -14.70
N VAL A 153 -0.75 3.58 -14.33
CA VAL A 153 -2.05 3.69 -13.68
C VAL A 153 -1.87 3.43 -12.20
N SER A 154 -2.37 4.32 -11.37
CA SER A 154 -2.59 4.07 -9.96
C SER A 154 -4.08 4.07 -9.70
N TYR A 155 -4.53 3.06 -8.97
CA TYR A 155 -5.93 2.94 -8.61
C TYR A 155 -6.19 3.70 -7.31
N TYR A 156 -7.27 4.45 -7.27
CA TYR A 156 -7.82 5.00 -6.04
C TYR A 156 -9.25 4.49 -5.87
N CYS A 157 -9.69 4.36 -4.63
CA CYS A 157 -11.06 3.97 -4.34
C CYS A 157 -11.88 5.24 -4.10
N GLU A 158 -12.85 5.49 -4.97
CA GLU A 158 -13.75 6.62 -4.80
C GLU A 158 -14.79 6.29 -3.72
N ARG A 159 -14.93 7.18 -2.73
CA ARG A 159 -15.87 7.02 -1.62
C ARG A 159 -17.30 7.24 -2.12
N ARG A 160 -17.96 6.17 -2.55
CA ARG A 160 -19.35 6.19 -3.02
C ARG A 160 -20.37 5.82 -1.95
N ASP A 161 -19.92 5.38 -0.78
CA ASP A 161 -20.78 5.09 0.36
C ASP A 161 -20.97 6.37 1.18
N PRO A 162 -22.20 6.92 1.28
CA PRO A 162 -22.45 8.10 2.11
C PRO A 162 -22.14 7.89 3.60
N GLU A 163 -22.15 6.63 4.04
CA GLU A 163 -21.88 6.23 5.43
C GLU A 163 -20.43 5.68 5.58
N PHE A 164 -19.54 5.95 4.61
CA PHE A 164 -18.20 5.36 4.60
C PHE A 164 -17.43 5.60 5.90
N ASP A 165 -17.37 6.85 6.35
CA ASP A 165 -16.59 7.20 7.53
C ASP A 165 -17.23 6.64 8.82
N ALA A 166 -18.56 6.57 8.91
CA ALA A 166 -19.26 5.98 10.05
C ALA A 166 -19.01 4.46 10.13
N LYS A 167 -19.19 3.73 9.02
CA LYS A 167 -18.94 2.29 8.98
C LYS A 167 -17.45 1.95 9.20
N MET A 168 -16.55 2.77 8.65
CA MET A 168 -15.12 2.61 8.90
C MET A 168 -14.82 2.79 10.39
N HIS A 169 -15.39 3.82 11.02
CA HIS A 169 -15.25 4.06 12.45
C HIS A 169 -15.74 2.87 13.28
N ASP A 170 -16.94 2.34 12.99
CA ASP A 170 -17.49 1.18 13.71
C ASP A 170 -16.55 -0.04 13.65
N VAL A 171 -16.01 -0.34 12.46
CA VAL A 171 -15.04 -1.44 12.27
C VAL A 171 -13.75 -1.19 13.06
N LEU A 172 -13.23 0.04 13.03
CA LEU A 172 -11.98 0.38 13.70
C LEU A 172 -12.15 0.41 15.24
N VAL A 173 -13.30 0.79 15.74
CA VAL A 173 -13.65 0.68 17.18
C VAL A 173 -13.59 -0.80 17.61
N ILE A 174 -14.16 -1.71 16.83
CA ILE A 174 -14.10 -3.15 17.14
C ILE A 174 -12.64 -3.65 17.13
N TYR A 175 -11.82 -3.23 16.17
CA TYR A 175 -10.41 -3.61 16.17
C TYR A 175 -9.67 -3.07 17.39
N LYS A 176 -10.04 -1.88 17.88
CA LYS A 176 -9.50 -1.33 19.11
C LYS A 176 -9.96 -2.11 20.34
N GLN A 177 -11.24 -2.51 20.39
CA GLN A 177 -11.75 -3.40 21.44
C GLN A 177 -10.96 -4.70 21.52
N ILE A 178 -10.64 -5.31 20.37
CA ILE A 178 -9.83 -6.53 20.29
C ILE A 178 -8.41 -6.27 20.80
N GLU A 179 -7.77 -5.16 20.37
CA GLU A 179 -6.43 -4.80 20.81
C GLU A 179 -6.35 -4.66 22.35
N MET A 180 -7.38 -4.07 22.97
CA MET A 180 -7.45 -3.90 24.42
C MET A 180 -7.61 -5.21 25.20
N GLN A 181 -7.95 -6.31 24.54
CA GLN A 181 -8.05 -7.63 25.16
C GLN A 181 -6.70 -8.35 25.29
N PHE A 182 -5.63 -7.74 24.79
CA PHE A 182 -4.27 -8.24 24.94
C PHE A 182 -3.49 -7.37 25.94
N ASP A 183 -2.68 -8.03 26.78
CA ASP A 183 -1.74 -7.33 27.65
C ASP A 183 -0.55 -6.74 26.87
N LYS A 184 0.35 -6.06 27.60
CA LYS A 184 1.55 -5.44 27.01
C LYS A 184 2.51 -6.45 26.38
N ASP A 185 2.43 -7.71 26.79
CA ASP A 185 3.24 -8.82 26.30
C ASP A 185 2.55 -9.55 25.13
N GLY A 186 1.35 -9.08 24.74
CA GLY A 186 0.55 -9.65 23.65
C GLY A 186 -0.17 -10.95 24.03
N LYS A 187 -0.36 -11.22 25.32
CA LYS A 187 -1.16 -12.33 25.80
C LYS A 187 -2.61 -11.92 25.99
N LEU A 188 -3.52 -12.81 25.63
CA LEU A 188 -4.94 -12.61 25.83
C LEU A 188 -5.25 -12.52 27.33
N ILE A 189 -5.96 -11.47 27.73
CA ILE A 189 -6.46 -11.31 29.09
C ILE A 189 -7.62 -12.28 29.28
N PRO A 190 -7.62 -13.15 30.30
CA PRO A 190 -8.68 -14.13 30.50
C PRO A 190 -10.06 -13.47 30.66
N PHE A 191 -11.05 -13.95 29.88
CA PHE A 191 -12.44 -13.51 30.00
C PHE A 191 -13.23 -14.38 30.96
N GLU A 192 -14.13 -13.74 31.69
CA GLU A 192 -15.22 -14.45 32.38
C GLU A 192 -16.36 -14.74 31.35
N LYS A 193 -17.24 -15.67 31.70
CA LYS A 193 -18.32 -16.25 30.88
C LYS A 193 -19.07 -15.25 29.99
N ASP A 194 -19.54 -15.73 28.82
CA ASP A 194 -20.31 -15.07 27.79
C ASP A 194 -19.45 -14.18 26.84
N ALA A 195 -18.49 -14.82 26.16
CA ALA A 195 -17.55 -14.15 25.27
C ALA A 195 -18.19 -13.74 23.94
N VAL A 196 -17.70 -12.62 23.37
CA VAL A 196 -18.00 -12.21 22.01
C VAL A 196 -16.86 -12.66 21.09
N HIS A 197 -17.11 -13.65 20.24
CA HIS A 197 -16.14 -14.08 19.24
C HIS A 197 -16.21 -13.17 18.01
N THR A 198 -15.19 -12.39 17.79
CA THR A 198 -15.15 -11.45 16.64
C THR A 198 -14.37 -12.06 15.49
N LEU A 199 -15.04 -12.23 14.36
CA LEU A 199 -14.53 -12.86 13.17
C LEU A 199 -14.42 -11.86 12.03
N SER A 200 -13.36 -11.95 11.22
CA SER A 200 -13.24 -11.30 9.92
C SER A 200 -13.53 -12.36 8.87
N TYR A 201 -14.57 -12.17 8.05
CA TYR A 201 -15.08 -13.14 7.08
C TYR A 201 -15.09 -12.57 5.66
N ASP A 202 -14.79 -13.43 4.68
CA ASP A 202 -14.94 -13.12 3.26
C ASP A 202 -14.96 -14.40 2.40
N GLU A 203 -15.27 -14.26 1.11
CA GLU A 203 -15.21 -15.32 0.12
C GLU A 203 -14.00 -15.16 -0.80
N LYS A 204 -13.38 -16.27 -1.15
CA LYS A 204 -12.39 -16.38 -2.23
C LYS A 204 -12.95 -17.28 -3.33
N PRO A 205 -13.70 -16.69 -4.29
CA PRO A 205 -14.28 -17.45 -5.38
C PRO A 205 -13.24 -17.84 -6.44
N GLY A 206 -13.59 -18.82 -7.26
CA GLY A 206 -12.87 -19.13 -8.50
C GLY A 206 -11.47 -19.66 -8.32
N ILE A 207 -11.17 -20.36 -7.23
CA ILE A 207 -9.89 -21.05 -7.04
C ILE A 207 -9.79 -22.16 -8.07
N GLN A 208 -8.84 -22.07 -8.99
CA GLN A 208 -8.73 -22.97 -10.13
C GLN A 208 -8.05 -24.29 -9.72
N ALA A 209 -8.69 -25.42 -10.01
CA ALA A 209 -8.07 -26.72 -10.03
C ALA A 209 -7.40 -26.92 -11.40
N ILE A 210 -6.08 -27.03 -11.42
CA ILE A 210 -5.26 -27.11 -12.63
C ILE A 210 -4.34 -28.31 -12.52
N ALA A 211 -4.37 -29.20 -13.53
CA ALA A 211 -3.44 -30.31 -13.68
C ALA A 211 -2.30 -29.96 -14.65
N THR A 212 -1.16 -30.62 -14.49
CA THR A 212 -0.07 -30.57 -15.48
C THR A 212 -0.36 -31.54 -16.62
N THR A 213 0.22 -31.26 -17.78
CA THR A 213 0.22 -32.18 -18.95
C THR A 213 1.43 -33.09 -18.99
N GLY A 214 2.50 -32.70 -18.28
CA GLY A 214 3.73 -33.46 -18.11
C GLY A 214 4.27 -33.37 -16.70
N GLU A 215 5.30 -34.18 -16.38
CA GLU A 215 5.95 -34.14 -15.08
C GLU A 215 6.82 -32.90 -14.90
N ASP A 216 6.86 -32.36 -13.68
CA ASP A 216 7.76 -31.28 -13.32
C ASP A 216 9.20 -31.81 -13.25
N HIS A 217 10.15 -31.08 -13.86
CA HIS A 217 11.56 -31.37 -13.74
C HIS A 217 12.16 -30.63 -12.54
N PRO A 218 12.79 -31.32 -11.58
CA PRO A 218 13.40 -30.67 -10.42
C PRO A 218 14.65 -29.88 -10.82
N PRO A 219 15.06 -28.90 -9.97
CA PRO A 219 16.28 -28.15 -10.20
C PRO A 219 17.52 -29.06 -10.18
N ILE A 220 18.46 -28.82 -11.11
CA ILE A 220 19.73 -29.53 -11.19
C ILE A 220 20.81 -28.63 -10.58
N PRO A 221 21.50 -29.05 -9.51
CA PRO A 221 22.54 -28.24 -8.87
C PRO A 221 23.69 -27.91 -9.84
N ASN A 222 24.30 -26.74 -9.70
CA ASN A 222 25.45 -26.29 -10.49
C ASN A 222 25.20 -26.12 -12.00
N THR A 223 23.96 -25.89 -12.42
CA THR A 223 23.62 -25.58 -13.81
C THR A 223 22.87 -24.25 -13.92
N ASP A 224 23.30 -23.39 -14.84
CA ASP A 224 22.65 -22.09 -15.07
C ASP A 224 21.28 -22.23 -15.77
N LYS A 225 21.07 -23.32 -16.48
CA LYS A 225 19.86 -23.54 -17.30
C LYS A 225 18.71 -24.22 -16.56
N SER A 226 18.97 -24.83 -15.40
CA SER A 226 18.00 -25.65 -14.66
C SER A 226 18.10 -25.41 -13.16
N ASN A 227 18.26 -24.14 -12.74
CA ASN A 227 18.38 -23.74 -11.33
C ASN A 227 17.05 -23.69 -10.58
N GLY A 228 15.91 -23.86 -11.27
CA GLY A 228 14.55 -23.90 -10.71
C GLY A 228 13.75 -25.09 -11.24
N TYR A 229 12.58 -25.32 -10.66
CA TYR A 229 11.63 -26.28 -11.23
C TYR A 229 11.23 -25.86 -12.63
N GLN A 230 11.28 -26.81 -13.58
CA GLN A 230 10.79 -26.64 -14.94
C GLN A 230 9.46 -27.37 -15.05
N ARG A 231 8.46 -26.68 -15.55
CA ARG A 231 7.10 -27.18 -15.70
C ARG A 231 6.63 -26.93 -17.12
N ASP A 232 5.84 -27.85 -17.66
CA ASP A 232 5.16 -27.63 -18.92
C ASP A 232 4.24 -26.41 -18.79
N TYR A 233 4.27 -25.53 -19.79
CA TYR A 233 3.39 -24.35 -19.79
C TYR A 233 1.93 -24.71 -20.12
N GLU A 234 1.69 -25.86 -20.73
CA GLU A 234 0.34 -26.39 -20.94
C GLU A 234 -0.25 -26.90 -19.62
N TYR A 235 -1.55 -26.83 -19.51
CA TYR A 235 -2.28 -27.29 -18.33
C TYR A 235 -3.71 -27.66 -18.68
N VAL A 236 -4.28 -28.56 -17.87
CA VAL A 236 -5.69 -28.96 -17.96
C VAL A 236 -6.47 -28.30 -16.84
N ARG A 237 -7.59 -27.67 -17.20
CA ARG A 237 -8.53 -27.09 -16.23
C ARG A 237 -9.51 -28.15 -15.76
N LEU A 238 -9.56 -28.39 -14.46
CA LEU A 238 -10.44 -29.38 -13.82
C LEU A 238 -11.69 -28.73 -13.20
N GLY A 239 -11.78 -27.39 -13.29
CA GLY A 239 -12.86 -26.60 -12.73
C GLY A 239 -12.40 -25.63 -11.64
N THR A 240 -13.35 -25.10 -10.89
CA THR A 240 -13.08 -24.15 -9.81
C THR A 240 -13.77 -24.55 -8.51
N LEU A 241 -13.22 -24.08 -7.40
CA LEU A 241 -13.84 -24.13 -6.06
C LEU A 241 -13.95 -22.72 -5.50
N SER A 242 -14.86 -22.52 -4.58
CA SER A 242 -15.00 -21.32 -3.76
C SER A 242 -14.64 -21.65 -2.33
N LEU A 243 -13.93 -20.75 -1.67
CA LEU A 243 -13.59 -20.85 -0.26
C LEU A 243 -14.31 -19.74 0.49
N LEU A 244 -15.16 -20.11 1.43
CA LEU A 244 -15.72 -19.22 2.44
C LEU A 244 -14.85 -19.39 3.69
N ALA A 245 -14.34 -18.32 4.25
CA ALA A 245 -13.49 -18.45 5.42
C ALA A 245 -13.65 -17.29 6.40
N ALA A 246 -13.38 -17.56 7.67
CA ALA A 246 -13.28 -16.54 8.69
C ALA A 246 -11.99 -16.71 9.50
N ILE A 247 -11.50 -15.60 10.07
CA ILE A 247 -10.42 -15.60 11.06
C ILE A 247 -11.01 -15.09 12.35
N ASP A 248 -10.86 -15.85 13.41
CA ASP A 248 -11.11 -15.38 14.77
C ASP A 248 -9.99 -14.41 15.17
N LEU A 249 -10.35 -13.16 15.41
CA LEU A 249 -9.37 -12.10 15.61
C LEU A 249 -8.69 -12.15 17.00
N LEU A 250 -9.27 -12.90 17.95
CA LEU A 250 -8.69 -13.11 19.26
C LEU A 250 -7.73 -14.28 19.28
N SER A 251 -8.16 -15.43 18.77
CA SER A 251 -7.33 -16.64 18.76
C SER A 251 -6.37 -16.71 17.59
N GLY A 252 -6.69 -16.03 16.47
CA GLY A 252 -5.98 -16.15 15.21
C GLY A 252 -6.37 -17.41 14.43
N GLU A 253 -7.32 -18.21 14.92
CA GLU A 253 -7.75 -19.43 14.26
C GLU A 253 -8.52 -19.12 12.97
N ALA A 254 -8.20 -19.80 11.90
CA ALA A 254 -8.84 -19.68 10.60
C ALA A 254 -9.83 -20.83 10.37
N ILE A 255 -11.04 -20.49 9.95
CA ILE A 255 -12.16 -21.45 9.79
C ILE A 255 -12.57 -21.48 8.32
N PRO A 256 -12.33 -22.58 7.58
CA PRO A 256 -12.69 -22.72 6.18
C PRO A 256 -14.03 -23.44 5.97
N LEU A 257 -14.66 -23.12 4.84
CA LEU A 257 -15.66 -23.95 4.17
C LEU A 257 -15.37 -23.91 2.67
N VAL A 258 -15.03 -25.05 2.10
CA VAL A 258 -14.85 -25.17 0.64
C VAL A 258 -16.17 -25.61 0.02
N SER A 259 -16.59 -24.94 -1.05
CA SER A 259 -17.81 -25.22 -1.80
C SER A 259 -17.60 -25.08 -3.31
N GLU A 260 -18.52 -25.63 -4.09
CA GLU A 260 -18.59 -25.40 -5.54
C GLU A 260 -19.01 -23.97 -5.88
N THR A 261 -19.72 -23.32 -4.99
CA THR A 261 -20.30 -21.98 -5.17
C THR A 261 -20.03 -21.12 -3.93
N HIS A 262 -20.51 -19.90 -3.98
CA HIS A 262 -20.49 -18.94 -2.85
C HIS A 262 -21.85 -18.22 -2.75
N LYS A 263 -22.93 -19.02 -2.84
CA LYS A 263 -24.31 -18.53 -2.76
C LYS A 263 -24.74 -18.37 -1.30
N SER A 264 -25.93 -17.82 -1.12
CA SER A 264 -26.55 -17.66 0.21
C SER A 264 -26.64 -18.98 0.99
N SER A 265 -26.93 -20.10 0.32
CA SER A 265 -26.95 -21.44 0.92
C SER A 265 -25.59 -21.88 1.49
N ASP A 266 -24.50 -21.54 0.77
CA ASP A 266 -23.15 -21.83 1.24
C ASP A 266 -22.81 -20.95 2.45
N PHE A 267 -23.20 -19.68 2.42
CA PHE A 267 -23.04 -18.78 3.56
C PHE A 267 -23.83 -19.25 4.79
N VAL A 268 -25.09 -19.66 4.62
CA VAL A 268 -25.88 -20.25 5.71
C VAL A 268 -25.21 -21.54 6.26
N THR A 269 -24.62 -22.36 5.39
CA THR A 269 -23.86 -23.54 5.82
C THR A 269 -22.64 -23.14 6.63
N PHE A 270 -21.97 -22.05 6.24
CA PHE A 270 -20.84 -21.51 6.99
C PHE A 270 -21.28 -20.96 8.36
N LEU A 271 -22.39 -20.23 8.44
CA LEU A 271 -22.96 -19.75 9.72
C LEU A 271 -23.29 -20.92 10.66
N LYS A 272 -23.88 -22.01 10.15
CA LYS A 272 -24.13 -23.22 10.95
C LYS A 272 -22.85 -23.81 11.50
N LYS A 273 -21.79 -23.87 10.69
CA LYS A 273 -20.48 -24.33 11.13
C LYS A 273 -19.91 -23.45 12.26
N LEU A 274 -20.06 -22.14 12.18
CA LEU A 274 -19.67 -21.23 13.26
C LEU A 274 -20.51 -21.44 14.51
N ASP A 275 -21.83 -21.60 14.35
CA ASP A 275 -22.73 -21.84 15.47
C ASP A 275 -22.43 -23.15 16.22
N GLU A 276 -22.00 -24.19 15.50
CA GLU A 276 -21.55 -25.47 16.08
C GLU A 276 -20.19 -25.36 16.77
N LYS A 277 -19.30 -24.52 16.25
CA LYS A 277 -17.93 -24.39 16.76
C LYS A 277 -17.85 -23.67 18.11
N TYR A 278 -18.61 -22.61 18.29
CA TYR A 278 -18.54 -21.78 19.49
C TYR A 278 -19.62 -22.16 20.52
N PRO A 279 -19.35 -21.98 21.86
CA PRO A 279 -20.34 -22.23 22.89
C PRO A 279 -21.66 -21.51 22.62
N LYS A 280 -22.80 -22.14 22.92
CA LYS A 280 -24.13 -21.60 22.60
C LYS A 280 -24.51 -20.36 23.41
N SER A 281 -23.80 -20.10 24.50
CA SER A 281 -23.95 -18.90 25.34
C SER A 281 -23.33 -17.65 24.71
N ASP A 282 -22.35 -17.84 23.83
CA ASP A 282 -21.48 -16.77 23.35
C ASP A 282 -22.09 -16.10 22.11
N MET A 283 -21.77 -14.82 21.90
CA MET A 283 -22.13 -14.10 20.67
C MET A 283 -21.06 -14.25 19.62
N ILE A 284 -21.46 -14.34 18.35
CA ILE A 284 -20.56 -14.38 17.20
C ILE A 284 -20.74 -13.07 16.41
N ARG A 285 -19.74 -12.19 16.50
CA ARG A 285 -19.68 -10.95 15.70
C ARG A 285 -18.90 -11.21 14.43
N ILE A 286 -19.45 -10.84 13.29
CA ILE A 286 -18.80 -11.07 11.99
C ILE A 286 -18.63 -9.75 11.27
N ILE A 287 -17.37 -9.38 10.99
CA ILE A 287 -17.02 -8.28 10.10
C ILE A 287 -17.00 -8.84 8.69
N LEU A 288 -17.82 -8.28 7.80
CA LEU A 288 -18.03 -8.77 6.44
C LEU A 288 -18.36 -7.61 5.47
N ASP A 289 -18.29 -7.87 4.19
CA ASP A 289 -18.63 -6.91 3.15
C ASP A 289 -20.15 -6.86 2.90
N ASN A 290 -20.56 -5.97 1.97
CA ASN A 290 -21.96 -5.80 1.61
C ASN A 290 -22.42 -6.76 0.48
N HIS A 291 -21.85 -7.97 0.40
CA HIS A 291 -22.29 -8.95 -0.60
C HIS A 291 -23.76 -9.35 -0.38
N SER A 292 -24.49 -9.53 -1.46
CA SER A 292 -25.94 -9.79 -1.41
C SER A 292 -26.32 -11.11 -0.71
N ALA A 293 -25.41 -12.07 -0.67
CA ALA A 293 -25.62 -13.32 0.05
C ALA A 293 -25.80 -13.11 1.56
N HIS A 294 -25.13 -12.11 2.14
CA HIS A 294 -25.16 -11.82 3.59
C HIS A 294 -26.49 -11.27 4.06
N THR A 295 -27.21 -10.58 3.19
CA THR A 295 -28.51 -9.95 3.49
C THR A 295 -29.68 -10.65 2.79
N SER A 296 -29.44 -11.80 2.20
CA SER A 296 -30.45 -12.55 1.47
C SER A 296 -31.58 -13.04 2.37
N LYS A 297 -32.73 -13.34 1.75
CA LYS A 297 -33.89 -13.88 2.48
C LYS A 297 -33.53 -15.18 3.20
N GLU A 298 -32.80 -16.07 2.54
CA GLU A 298 -32.35 -17.36 3.10
C GLU A 298 -31.48 -17.16 4.34
N THR A 299 -30.54 -16.20 4.29
CA THR A 299 -29.70 -15.84 5.44
C THR A 299 -30.54 -15.29 6.58
N GLN A 300 -31.49 -14.39 6.30
CA GLN A 300 -32.38 -13.83 7.33
C GLN A 300 -33.27 -14.88 7.97
N GLU A 301 -33.80 -15.82 7.19
CA GLU A 301 -34.58 -16.94 7.69
C GLU A 301 -33.76 -17.78 8.68
N TYR A 302 -32.51 -18.08 8.37
CA TYR A 302 -31.61 -18.79 9.30
C TYR A 302 -31.33 -17.96 10.56
N LEU A 303 -30.94 -16.69 10.43
CA LEU A 303 -30.63 -15.82 11.57
C LEU A 303 -31.82 -15.68 12.54
N ASN A 304 -33.06 -15.70 12.02
CA ASN A 304 -34.24 -15.68 12.85
C ASN A 304 -34.39 -16.95 13.72
N THR A 305 -33.87 -18.11 13.27
CA THR A 305 -33.90 -19.34 14.05
C THR A 305 -32.89 -19.33 15.22
N VAL A 306 -31.85 -18.49 15.14
CA VAL A 306 -30.78 -18.35 16.13
C VAL A 306 -30.67 -16.88 16.62
N SER A 307 -31.83 -16.29 16.92
CA SER A 307 -31.92 -14.87 17.28
C SER A 307 -30.96 -14.49 18.41
N GLY A 308 -30.22 -13.39 18.23
CA GLY A 308 -29.26 -12.88 19.21
C GLY A 308 -27.88 -13.60 19.19
N ARG A 309 -27.72 -14.62 18.35
CA ARG A 309 -26.47 -15.39 18.24
C ARG A 309 -25.42 -14.71 17.39
N PHE A 310 -25.84 -14.05 16.29
CA PHE A 310 -24.96 -13.40 15.34
C PHE A 310 -25.16 -11.88 15.31
N GLU A 311 -24.07 -11.15 15.26
CA GLU A 311 -24.01 -9.72 15.00
C GLU A 311 -23.19 -9.48 13.74
N PHE A 312 -23.77 -8.81 12.72
CA PHE A 312 -23.09 -8.47 11.48
C PHE A 312 -22.63 -7.02 11.48
N VAL A 313 -21.34 -6.82 11.24
CA VAL A 313 -20.72 -5.51 11.10
C VAL A 313 -20.24 -5.34 9.66
N PHE A 314 -20.95 -4.50 8.91
CA PHE A 314 -20.65 -4.33 7.50
C PHE A 314 -19.55 -3.31 7.28
N THR A 315 -18.54 -3.69 6.49
CA THR A 315 -17.54 -2.74 5.98
C THR A 315 -18.21 -1.74 5.03
N PRO A 316 -17.68 -0.51 4.89
CA PRO A 316 -18.20 0.42 3.89
C PRO A 316 -18.04 -0.14 2.47
N LYS A 317 -18.92 0.27 1.55
CA LYS A 317 -18.79 -0.08 0.13
C LYS A 317 -17.44 0.41 -0.39
N HIS A 318 -16.71 -0.42 -1.12
CA HIS A 318 -15.33 -0.19 -1.56
C HIS A 318 -14.32 -0.06 -0.41
N GLY A 319 -14.65 -0.55 0.78
CA GLY A 319 -13.80 -0.59 1.97
C GLY A 319 -13.32 -1.99 2.32
N SER A 320 -13.25 -2.93 1.36
CA SER A 320 -12.85 -4.32 1.60
C SER A 320 -11.48 -4.45 2.26
N TRP A 321 -10.58 -3.51 1.98
CA TRP A 321 -9.27 -3.42 2.63
C TRP A 321 -9.33 -3.30 4.17
N LEU A 322 -10.48 -2.91 4.74
CA LEU A 322 -10.74 -2.95 6.18
C LEU A 322 -10.96 -4.37 6.69
N ASN A 323 -11.22 -5.34 5.80
CA ASN A 323 -11.46 -6.72 6.20
C ASN A 323 -10.13 -7.47 6.31
N MET A 324 -9.75 -7.85 7.53
CA MET A 324 -8.43 -8.47 7.82
C MET A 324 -8.19 -9.79 7.08
N ILE A 325 -9.25 -10.53 6.76
CA ILE A 325 -9.13 -11.80 6.05
C ILE A 325 -8.56 -11.67 4.63
N GLU A 326 -8.65 -10.50 4.01
CA GLU A 326 -8.01 -10.26 2.70
C GLU A 326 -6.49 -10.45 2.78
N GLY A 327 -5.89 -10.02 3.89
CA GLY A 327 -4.48 -10.27 4.18
C GLY A 327 -4.16 -11.76 4.27
N PHE A 328 -5.03 -12.54 4.91
CA PHE A 328 -4.92 -13.99 4.98
C PHE A 328 -5.02 -14.63 3.59
N PHE A 329 -6.00 -14.26 2.78
CA PHE A 329 -6.14 -14.76 1.42
C PHE A 329 -4.94 -14.41 0.53
N SER A 330 -4.34 -13.24 0.73
CA SER A 330 -3.10 -12.87 0.04
C SER A 330 -1.93 -13.79 0.44
N LYS A 331 -1.78 -14.08 1.73
CA LYS A 331 -0.78 -15.02 2.26
C LYS A 331 -1.01 -16.43 1.71
N MET A 332 -2.23 -16.94 1.79
CA MET A 332 -2.61 -18.27 1.25
C MET A 332 -2.32 -18.37 -0.25
N THR A 333 -2.65 -17.32 -1.01
CA THR A 333 -2.36 -17.29 -2.45
C THR A 333 -0.88 -17.44 -2.74
N LYS A 334 -0.02 -16.76 -1.99
CA LYS A 334 1.44 -16.83 -2.17
C LYS A 334 2.05 -18.15 -1.70
N GLN A 335 1.57 -18.68 -0.58
CA GLN A 335 2.19 -19.84 0.08
C GLN A 335 1.69 -21.17 -0.46
N MET A 336 0.40 -21.25 -0.82
CA MET A 336 -0.25 -22.52 -1.16
C MET A 336 -0.78 -22.55 -2.59
N LEU A 337 -1.52 -21.52 -3.03
CA LEU A 337 -2.13 -21.51 -4.36
C LEU A 337 -1.15 -21.14 -5.47
N GLY A 338 -0.08 -20.39 -5.14
CA GLY A 338 0.94 -20.00 -6.09
C GLY A 338 1.64 -21.20 -6.72
N GLY A 339 1.36 -21.46 -8.00
CA GLY A 339 1.93 -22.57 -8.73
C GLY A 339 1.35 -23.95 -8.38
N ILE A 340 0.25 -24.02 -7.63
CA ILE A 340 -0.40 -25.30 -7.30
C ILE A 340 -0.78 -26.09 -8.56
N ARG A 341 -0.60 -27.41 -8.52
CA ARG A 341 -1.13 -28.38 -9.47
C ARG A 341 -1.77 -29.51 -8.70
N VAL A 342 -2.88 -29.99 -9.23
CA VAL A 342 -3.74 -31.00 -8.61
C VAL A 342 -4.28 -31.96 -9.69
N GLU A 343 -4.56 -33.19 -9.32
CA GLU A 343 -5.13 -34.19 -10.22
C GLU A 343 -6.67 -34.13 -10.25
N SER A 344 -7.29 -33.49 -9.26
CA SER A 344 -8.74 -33.35 -9.15
C SER A 344 -9.15 -32.13 -8.33
N LYS A 345 -10.42 -31.73 -8.43
CA LYS A 345 -11.02 -30.73 -7.53
C LYS A 345 -11.00 -31.19 -6.07
N LYS A 346 -11.16 -32.50 -5.86
CA LYS A 346 -11.13 -33.08 -4.51
C LYS A 346 -9.75 -32.95 -3.88
N GLU A 347 -8.69 -33.15 -4.63
CA GLU A 347 -7.33 -32.91 -4.13
C GLU A 347 -7.12 -31.44 -3.78
N LEU A 348 -7.63 -30.50 -4.60
CA LEU A 348 -7.56 -29.08 -4.28
C LEU A 348 -8.27 -28.78 -2.96
N GLU A 349 -9.46 -29.30 -2.77
CA GLU A 349 -10.23 -29.16 -1.52
C GLU A 349 -9.45 -29.70 -0.32
N ASP A 350 -8.92 -30.92 -0.42
CA ASP A 350 -8.16 -31.57 0.65
C ASP A 350 -6.88 -30.77 1.00
N ARG A 351 -6.22 -30.20 -0.01
CA ARG A 351 -5.04 -29.35 0.19
C ARG A 351 -5.40 -28.02 0.82
N ILE A 352 -6.56 -27.43 0.50
CA ILE A 352 -7.06 -26.23 1.17
C ILE A 352 -7.29 -26.54 2.65
N TYR A 353 -8.02 -27.59 3.00
CA TYR A 353 -8.26 -27.94 4.40
C TYR A 353 -6.95 -28.22 5.15
N ARG A 354 -6.03 -28.94 4.55
CA ARG A 354 -4.69 -29.20 5.14
C ARG A 354 -3.92 -27.91 5.42
N TYR A 355 -4.00 -26.91 4.54
CA TYR A 355 -3.37 -25.61 4.76
C TYR A 355 -3.95 -24.90 5.99
N PHE A 356 -5.26 -24.98 6.19
CA PHE A 356 -5.89 -24.43 7.39
C PHE A 356 -5.48 -25.19 8.65
N ASP A 357 -5.39 -26.52 8.58
CA ASP A 357 -4.89 -27.36 9.68
C ASP A 357 -3.44 -27.01 10.04
N GLU A 358 -2.59 -26.75 9.04
CA GLU A 358 -1.20 -26.37 9.25
C GLU A 358 -1.10 -24.99 9.95
N ILE A 359 -1.89 -24.00 9.55
CA ILE A 359 -1.90 -22.67 10.15
C ILE A 359 -2.48 -22.72 11.56
N ASN A 360 -3.53 -23.48 11.78
CA ASN A 360 -4.19 -23.60 13.07
C ASN A 360 -3.41 -24.40 14.13
N LYS A 361 -2.27 -25.01 13.78
CA LYS A 361 -1.35 -25.62 14.78
C LYS A 361 -0.70 -24.54 15.65
N GLU A 362 -0.40 -23.39 15.07
CA GLU A 362 0.18 -22.22 15.75
C GLU A 362 -0.53 -20.95 15.27
N PRO A 363 -1.80 -20.75 15.67
CA PRO A 363 -2.58 -19.62 15.20
C PRO A 363 -2.00 -18.31 15.75
N VAL A 364 -1.94 -17.30 14.88
CA VAL A 364 -1.40 -15.99 15.23
C VAL A 364 -2.51 -14.95 15.13
N PRO A 365 -2.86 -14.26 16.24
CA PRO A 365 -3.83 -13.17 16.20
C PRO A 365 -3.43 -12.08 15.21
N TYR A 366 -4.37 -11.62 14.42
CA TYR A 366 -4.15 -10.54 13.47
C TYR A 366 -4.31 -9.18 14.18
N LYS A 367 -3.31 -8.29 13.98
CA LYS A 367 -3.34 -6.92 14.53
C LYS A 367 -3.56 -5.91 13.42
N TRP A 368 -4.53 -5.05 13.61
CA TRP A 368 -4.75 -3.91 12.72
C TRP A 368 -3.84 -2.75 13.12
N THR A 369 -3.15 -2.13 12.17
CA THR A 369 -2.20 -1.04 12.44
C THR A 369 -2.52 0.26 11.70
N TYR A 370 -3.32 0.20 10.64
CA TYR A 370 -3.58 1.35 9.80
C TYR A 370 -4.56 2.33 10.47
N LYS A 371 -4.14 3.58 10.61
CA LYS A 371 -4.94 4.68 11.20
C LYS A 371 -5.40 4.48 12.66
N MET A 372 -4.88 3.52 13.40
CA MET A 372 -5.26 3.32 14.80
C MET A 372 -4.89 4.52 15.68
N ASP A 373 -3.77 5.21 15.35
CA ASP A 373 -3.31 6.39 16.09
C ASP A 373 -4.13 7.67 15.78
N THR A 374 -4.95 7.64 14.70
CA THR A 374 -5.77 8.79 14.27
C THR A 374 -7.23 8.67 14.69
N ILE A 375 -7.59 7.60 15.38
CA ILE A 375 -8.93 7.41 15.92
C ILE A 375 -8.93 7.98 17.33
N ASP A 376 -9.45 9.20 17.45
CA ASP A 376 -9.91 9.71 18.74
C ASP A 376 -11.19 8.94 19.08
N LEU A 377 -11.05 7.92 19.92
CA LEU A 377 -12.19 7.32 20.59
C LEU A 377 -12.78 8.39 21.50
N SER A 378 -14.02 8.75 21.26
CA SER A 378 -14.73 9.62 22.21
C SER A 378 -14.86 8.89 23.55
N GLN A 379 -15.04 9.63 24.65
CA GLN A 379 -15.29 9.00 25.96
C GLN A 379 -16.55 8.12 25.90
N GLU A 380 -17.53 8.45 25.01
CA GLU A 380 -18.73 7.62 24.78
C GLU A 380 -18.35 6.29 24.09
N ASP A 381 -17.37 6.28 23.18
CA ASP A 381 -16.89 5.04 22.56
C ASP A 381 -16.15 4.16 23.58
N ILE A 382 -15.34 4.76 24.43
CA ILE A 382 -14.63 4.07 25.50
C ILE A 382 -15.62 3.56 26.56
N ASP A 383 -16.59 4.37 26.95
CA ASP A 383 -17.62 4.00 27.90
C ASP A 383 -18.55 2.94 27.31
N SER A 384 -18.83 2.94 26.00
CA SER A 384 -19.57 1.86 25.34
C SER A 384 -18.79 0.55 25.36
N ILE A 385 -17.49 0.57 25.20
CA ILE A 385 -16.59 -0.58 25.32
C ILE A 385 -16.64 -1.14 26.76
N VAL A 386 -16.54 -0.26 27.73
CA VAL A 386 -16.60 -0.62 29.16
C VAL A 386 -18.03 -0.99 29.57
N TYR A 387 -19.03 -0.32 29.00
CA TYR A 387 -20.43 -0.52 29.32
C TYR A 387 -21.01 -1.81 28.72
N GLU A 388 -20.59 -2.21 27.51
CA GLU A 388 -20.92 -3.53 26.98
C GLU A 388 -20.30 -4.63 27.82
N VAL A 389 -19.06 -4.49 28.24
CA VAL A 389 -18.36 -5.43 29.12
C VAL A 389 -18.95 -5.49 30.55
N VAL A 390 -19.50 -4.37 31.05
CA VAL A 390 -20.01 -4.28 32.45
C VAL A 390 -21.54 -4.50 32.52
N ASN A 391 -22.32 -4.10 31.52
CA ASN A 391 -23.78 -4.19 31.56
C ASN A 391 -24.35 -5.48 30.99
N GLU A 392 -23.60 -6.25 30.20
CA GLU A 392 -24.00 -7.64 29.93
C GLU A 392 -24.05 -8.47 31.22
N LYS A 393 -23.26 -8.09 32.24
CA LYS A 393 -23.37 -8.67 33.60
C LYS A 393 -24.70 -8.32 34.28
N ALA A 394 -25.30 -7.16 33.99
CA ALA A 394 -26.58 -6.73 34.59
C ALA A 394 -27.80 -7.21 33.82
N ALA A 395 -27.74 -7.27 32.47
CA ALA A 395 -28.88 -7.66 31.64
C ALA A 395 -29.16 -9.17 31.69
N SER A 396 -28.14 -9.99 31.87
CA SER A 396 -28.32 -11.45 32.03
C SER A 396 -28.96 -11.84 33.39
N ALA A 397 -28.90 -10.98 34.40
CA ALA A 397 -29.60 -11.16 35.65
C ALA A 397 -31.10 -10.77 35.60
N GLU A 398 -31.48 -9.81 34.75
CA GLU A 398 -32.89 -9.35 34.64
C GLU A 398 -33.72 -10.08 33.60
N ASN A 399 -33.10 -10.69 32.58
CA ASN A 399 -33.85 -11.31 31.44
C ASN A 399 -34.34 -12.75 31.69
N LYS A 400 -34.19 -13.29 32.89
CA LYS A 400 -34.89 -14.52 33.27
C LYS A 400 -36.44 -14.33 33.36
N ASN A 401 -36.94 -13.10 33.18
CA ASN A 401 -38.34 -12.81 33.44
C ASN A 401 -39.13 -12.01 32.40
N LYS A 402 -38.64 -11.71 31.17
CA LYS A 402 -39.53 -11.10 30.16
C LYS A 402 -39.18 -11.51 28.72
N LYS A 403 -40.20 -12.14 28.10
CA LYS A 403 -40.29 -12.46 26.66
C LYS A 403 -40.38 -11.20 25.80
N ALA A 404 -39.73 -11.27 24.65
CA ALA A 404 -39.92 -10.59 23.39
C ALA A 404 -38.83 -9.56 22.98
N PRO A 405 -38.34 -9.63 21.76
CA PRO A 405 -37.26 -8.79 21.27
C PRO A 405 -37.78 -7.40 20.91
N LYS A 406 -37.15 -6.35 21.41
CA LYS A 406 -37.32 -4.99 20.90
C LYS A 406 -36.20 -4.66 19.94
N THR A 407 -36.58 -4.45 18.69
CA THR A 407 -35.76 -3.84 17.65
C THR A 407 -35.24 -2.48 18.14
N ILE A 408 -33.93 -2.33 18.25
CA ILE A 408 -33.32 -1.04 18.59
C ILE A 408 -33.27 -0.19 17.32
N SER A 409 -34.26 0.67 17.15
CA SER A 409 -34.16 1.77 16.17
C SER A 409 -33.42 2.94 16.85
N ARG A 410 -32.16 3.15 16.46
CA ARG A 410 -31.41 4.36 16.85
C ARG A 410 -32.05 5.59 16.17
N LYS A 411 -32.71 6.45 16.92
CA LYS A 411 -33.09 7.80 16.47
C LYS A 411 -31.82 8.66 16.34
N ARG A 412 -31.48 8.99 15.09
CA ARG A 412 -30.46 10.03 14.80
C ARG A 412 -30.97 11.39 15.22
N LYS A 413 -30.21 12.11 16.04
CA LYS A 413 -30.32 13.56 16.17
C LYS A 413 -29.60 14.19 14.96
N SER A 414 -30.35 14.88 14.13
CA SER A 414 -29.82 15.78 13.10
C SER A 414 -29.06 16.92 13.76
N ILE A 415 -27.78 17.03 13.50
CA ILE A 415 -27.05 18.30 13.73
C ILE A 415 -27.28 19.14 12.48
N GLN A 416 -28.11 20.18 12.62
CA GLN A 416 -28.11 21.35 11.74
C GLN A 416 -26.96 22.25 12.19
N ASN A 417 -25.98 22.43 11.35
CA ASN A 417 -25.46 23.70 10.82
C ASN A 417 -24.31 23.40 9.85
#